data_654c29f16e1c7cdfad3e2b637f394708
#
_entry.id   654c29f16e1c7cdfad3e2b637f394708
#
_cell.length_a   1.000
_cell.length_b   1.000
_cell.length_c   1.000
_cell.angle_alpha   90.00
_cell.angle_beta   90.00
_cell.angle_gamma   90.00
#
_symmetry.space_group_name_H-M   'P 1'
#
loop_
_entity.id
_entity.type
_entity.pdbx_description
1 polymer ?
#
loop_
_entity_poly.entity_id
_entity_poly.type
_entity_poly.pdbx_seq_one_letter_code
_entity_poly.pdbx_strand_id
1 'polypeptide(L)'
;MKNIPELYRNQILFLLLSLLYISCNGEKEQQEQEVPKRPNIVFIMTDDHAAQAISAYGHPLSKLAPTPNIDRIAQNGAKFNTNFCTNSICGPSRAVILTGKHSHLNGFRMNGEVFDGSQPTLPKYLKKAGYKTALFGKWHLHGQPEGFDDWNILVDQGNYYNPDFIKQGDTTRIEGYATDIVTEMGLDWLKKNAGSEEPFLLMVQHKAPHRNWMPALRHLNLYDSVHFPLPETYFIEHEGSLASQEQLQTIYDDMYEGHDLKLSVRKGSDSLAHNPWTSDFDRMTAGQRRIWNEAYRPKNDAFHEANLKGRELAEWKGQRYLQDYLATVASVDEGVGKILDYLEENGLMEYTIIVYTTDQGFYLGEKGFFDKRFMYEESLAMPLLIQYPKEIPAGIEVNALTQNLDFAPTFLEFAGAEIPAEMQGKSMRDLLVNAASGKDFRNAIYYHYYDFPAFHMVKRHYGVRTARYKLMHFYDDIDQWEMYDLQEDPREIRNIYNNPNYTQVQQQLHTTLDSLQDQYKVTKKEFEQTPPEKVERAYQNFARLADDDVRNYEGYVRKYGSGKVPKNVE
;
A
#
# COMPACT_ATOMS: atom_id res chain seq x y z
N MET A 1 84.19 25.99 25.72
CA MET A 1 83.90 25.86 24.27
C MET A 1 84.54 27.07 23.58
N LYS A 2 85.73 26.87 23.07
CA LYS A 2 86.57 27.92 22.47
C LYS A 2 86.59 27.72 20.96
N ASN A 3 86.36 28.84 20.23
CA ASN A 3 86.74 29.04 18.83
C ASN A 3 86.01 28.17 17.77
N ILE A 4 84.78 28.61 17.39
CA ILE A 4 84.25 28.38 16.05
C ILE A 4 84.57 29.67 15.26
N PRO A 5 85.22 29.60 14.06
CA PRO A 5 85.48 30.77 13.23
C PRO A 5 84.16 31.42 12.78
N GLU A 6 84.12 32.74 12.73
CA GLU A 6 82.91 33.55 12.38
C GLU A 6 82.22 33.15 11.06
N LEU A 7 82.98 32.57 10.16
CA LEU A 7 82.54 32.08 8.86
C LEU A 7 81.50 30.91 8.98
N TYR A 8 81.67 30.05 9.98
CA TYR A 8 80.76 28.90 10.21
C TYR A 8 79.50 29.29 11.03
N ARG A 9 79.62 30.37 11.78
CA ARG A 9 78.49 30.87 12.58
C ARG A 9 77.35 31.44 11.70
N ASN A 10 77.77 32.11 10.61
CA ASN A 10 76.81 32.66 9.64
C ASN A 10 76.18 31.57 8.72
N GLN A 11 76.93 30.50 8.42
CA GLN A 11 76.37 29.37 7.65
C GLN A 11 75.40 28.53 8.47
N ILE A 12 75.64 28.33 9.77
CA ILE A 12 74.72 27.63 10.68
C ILE A 12 73.41 28.45 10.91
N LEU A 13 73.56 29.80 10.99
CA LEU A 13 72.43 30.70 11.13
C LEU A 13 71.51 30.71 9.86
N PHE A 14 72.17 30.62 8.67
CA PHE A 14 71.44 30.53 7.39
C PHE A 14 70.79 29.16 7.20
N LEU A 15 71.40 28.05 7.66
CA LEU A 15 70.73 26.72 7.64
C LEU A 15 69.59 26.59 8.63
N LEU A 16 69.70 27.22 9.81
CA LEU A 16 68.61 27.25 10.78
C LEU A 16 67.46 28.16 10.35
N LEU A 17 67.73 29.26 9.65
CA LEU A 17 66.70 30.11 9.06
C LEU A 17 66.01 29.48 7.84
N SER A 18 66.74 28.69 7.03
CA SER A 18 66.14 27.95 5.92
C SER A 18 65.30 26.77 6.37
N LEU A 19 65.64 26.12 7.51
CA LEU A 19 64.80 25.07 8.12
C LEU A 19 63.52 25.63 8.80
N LEU A 20 63.51 26.89 9.25
CA LEU A 20 62.34 27.58 9.77
C LEU A 20 61.39 28.07 8.65
N TYR A 21 61.90 28.30 7.43
CA TYR A 21 61.08 28.68 6.28
C TYR A 21 60.39 27.48 5.59
N ILE A 22 60.93 26.25 5.72
CA ILE A 22 60.32 25.02 5.19
C ILE A 22 59.22 24.50 6.11
N SER A 23 59.17 24.95 7.39
CA SER A 23 58.14 24.50 8.36
C SER A 23 56.86 25.34 8.35
N CYS A 24 56.71 26.36 7.48
CA CYS A 24 55.52 27.23 7.42
C CYS A 24 54.73 27.14 6.11
N ASN A 25 55.13 26.28 5.16
CA ASN A 25 54.31 25.93 4.01
C ASN A 25 53.77 24.51 4.13
N GLY A 26 53.20 24.17 5.28
CA GLY A 26 52.19 23.14 5.35
C GLY A 26 50.96 23.70 4.63
N GLU A 27 50.82 23.40 3.36
CA GLU A 27 49.51 23.43 2.74
C GLU A 27 48.56 22.69 3.72
N LYS A 28 47.68 23.44 4.36
CA LYS A 28 46.46 22.84 4.86
C LYS A 28 45.83 22.24 3.61
N GLU A 29 46.02 20.94 3.37
CA GLU A 29 44.98 20.18 2.70
C GLU A 29 43.69 20.55 3.41
N GLN A 30 42.95 21.47 2.84
CA GLN A 30 41.51 21.52 3.09
C GLN A 30 41.07 20.11 2.70
N GLN A 31 40.89 19.25 3.70
CA GLN A 31 39.97 18.15 3.54
C GLN A 31 38.70 18.83 3.01
N GLU A 32 38.47 18.79 1.71
CA GLU A 32 37.16 18.94 1.15
C GLU A 32 36.32 18.01 2.00
N GLN A 33 35.49 18.56 2.88
CA GLN A 33 34.45 17.79 3.53
C GLN A 33 33.63 17.24 2.37
N GLU A 34 33.85 15.95 2.07
CA GLU A 34 32.99 15.25 1.13
C GLU A 34 31.54 15.54 1.58
N VAL A 35 30.82 16.33 0.79
CA VAL A 35 29.42 16.56 1.01
C VAL A 35 28.79 15.17 1.00
N PRO A 36 28.15 14.74 2.09
CA PRO A 36 27.61 13.38 2.17
C PRO A 36 26.76 13.12 0.95
N LYS A 37 27.07 12.08 0.18
CA LYS A 37 26.32 11.72 -1.02
C LYS A 37 24.88 11.45 -0.59
N ARG A 38 23.93 12.28 -1.05
CA ARG A 38 22.51 12.13 -0.76
C ARG A 38 21.99 10.81 -1.33
N PRO A 39 21.13 10.07 -0.61
CA PRO A 39 20.67 8.77 -1.06
C PRO A 39 19.77 8.87 -2.31
N ASN A 40 19.86 7.88 -3.17
CA ASN A 40 18.78 7.58 -4.10
C ASN A 40 17.59 7.01 -3.35
N ILE A 41 16.38 7.09 -3.92
CA ILE A 41 15.16 6.51 -3.35
C ILE A 41 14.49 5.68 -4.44
N VAL A 42 14.36 4.37 -4.19
CA VAL A 42 13.55 3.45 -4.98
C VAL A 42 12.32 3.08 -4.14
N PHE A 43 11.16 3.59 -4.54
CA PHE A 43 9.91 3.41 -3.83
C PHE A 43 9.01 2.44 -4.61
N ILE A 44 8.94 1.19 -4.14
CA ILE A 44 8.13 0.13 -4.74
C ILE A 44 6.82 0.06 -3.98
N MET A 45 5.71 0.34 -4.64
CA MET A 45 4.38 0.28 -4.06
C MET A 45 3.47 -0.63 -4.87
N THR A 46 2.73 -1.45 -4.16
CA THR A 46 1.69 -2.32 -4.69
C THR A 46 0.31 -1.74 -4.40
N ASP A 47 -0.71 -2.33 -4.97
CA ASP A 47 -2.11 -2.01 -4.74
C ASP A 47 -2.79 -3.23 -4.10
N ASP A 48 -3.28 -3.07 -2.87
CA ASP A 48 -3.98 -4.13 -2.13
C ASP A 48 -3.09 -5.32 -1.67
N HIS A 49 -1.80 -5.13 -1.40
CA HIS A 49 -0.96 -6.22 -0.91
C HIS A 49 -1.04 -6.34 0.61
N ALA A 50 -1.80 -7.33 1.07
CA ALA A 50 -1.98 -7.62 2.49
C ALA A 50 -0.67 -8.04 3.18
N ALA A 51 -0.43 -7.56 4.39
CA ALA A 51 0.73 -7.97 5.20
C ALA A 51 0.77 -9.49 5.43
N GLN A 52 -0.40 -10.14 5.49
CA GLN A 52 -0.56 -11.59 5.64
C GLN A 52 0.04 -12.39 4.46
N ALA A 53 0.19 -11.76 3.29
CA ALA A 53 0.77 -12.37 2.10
C ALA A 53 2.25 -12.05 1.89
N ILE A 54 2.92 -11.42 2.87
CA ILE A 54 4.36 -11.13 2.85
C ILE A 54 5.05 -11.98 3.90
N SER A 55 5.99 -12.84 3.51
CA SER A 55 6.59 -13.83 4.43
C SER A 55 7.39 -13.21 5.56
N ALA A 56 7.94 -12.02 5.40
CA ALA A 56 8.62 -11.28 6.47
C ALA A 56 7.72 -10.98 7.69
N TYR A 57 6.39 -10.96 7.53
CA TYR A 57 5.43 -10.77 8.64
C TYR A 57 5.01 -12.08 9.31
N GLY A 58 5.41 -13.24 8.79
CA GLY A 58 5.28 -14.54 9.46
C GLY A 58 3.86 -15.12 9.52
N HIS A 59 2.92 -14.64 8.72
CA HIS A 59 1.56 -15.19 8.67
C HIS A 59 1.54 -16.61 8.08
N PRO A 60 0.62 -17.53 8.52
CA PRO A 60 0.55 -18.89 7.99
C PRO A 60 0.42 -19.00 6.47
N LEU A 61 -0.30 -18.09 5.80
CA LEU A 61 -0.44 -18.05 4.34
C LEU A 61 0.92 -17.92 3.64
N SER A 62 1.79 -17.05 4.14
CA SER A 62 3.08 -16.79 3.53
C SER A 62 4.10 -17.92 3.66
N LYS A 63 3.85 -18.91 4.54
CA LYS A 63 4.64 -20.16 4.56
C LYS A 63 4.37 -21.06 3.36
N LEU A 64 3.17 -20.96 2.80
CA LEU A 64 2.73 -21.73 1.61
C LEU A 64 2.96 -20.95 0.31
N ALA A 65 2.98 -19.62 0.40
CA ALA A 65 3.22 -18.71 -0.72
C ALA A 65 4.26 -17.65 -0.30
N PRO A 66 5.57 -18.01 -0.24
CA PRO A 66 6.62 -17.12 0.23
C PRO A 66 6.93 -16.00 -0.77
N THR A 67 7.44 -14.87 -0.24
CA THR A 67 7.90 -13.69 -0.98
C THR A 67 9.40 -13.44 -0.73
N PRO A 68 10.28 -14.33 -1.21
CA PRO A 68 11.69 -14.33 -0.82
C PRO A 68 12.44 -13.05 -1.23
N ASN A 69 12.05 -12.39 -2.33
CA ASN A 69 12.72 -11.17 -2.77
C ASN A 69 12.29 -9.95 -1.95
N ILE A 70 11.01 -9.85 -1.62
CA ILE A 70 10.50 -8.81 -0.71
C ILE A 70 11.13 -8.97 0.68
N ASP A 71 11.31 -10.20 1.15
CA ASP A 71 11.93 -10.50 2.43
C ASP A 71 13.40 -10.02 2.52
N ARG A 72 14.13 -9.94 1.39
CA ARG A 72 15.50 -9.38 1.36
C ARG A 72 15.53 -7.95 1.92
N ILE A 73 14.50 -7.14 1.63
CA ILE A 73 14.41 -5.77 2.13
C ILE A 73 14.25 -5.76 3.66
N ALA A 74 13.40 -6.62 4.20
CA ALA A 74 13.21 -6.76 5.65
C ALA A 74 14.47 -7.28 6.37
N GLN A 75 15.13 -8.28 5.76
CA GLN A 75 16.33 -8.91 6.33
C GLN A 75 17.52 -7.97 6.37
N ASN A 76 17.66 -7.10 5.37
CA ASN A 76 18.76 -6.16 5.23
C ASN A 76 18.41 -4.72 5.65
N GLY A 77 17.25 -4.52 6.28
CA GLY A 77 16.76 -3.20 6.70
C GLY A 77 15.79 -3.28 7.86
N ALA A 78 14.75 -2.48 7.80
CA ALA A 78 13.73 -2.33 8.84
C ALA A 78 12.38 -2.90 8.40
N LYS A 79 11.71 -3.61 9.31
CA LYS A 79 10.32 -4.05 9.20
C LYS A 79 9.47 -3.27 10.21
N PHE A 80 8.41 -2.65 9.72
CA PHE A 80 7.43 -1.94 10.56
C PHE A 80 6.26 -2.88 10.90
N ASN A 81 6.06 -3.13 12.20
CA ASN A 81 4.98 -4.00 12.68
C ASN A 81 3.67 -3.22 12.91
N THR A 82 3.73 -1.89 12.99
CA THR A 82 2.62 -1.00 13.38
C THR A 82 2.59 0.25 12.51
N ASN A 83 2.54 0.06 11.19
CA ASN A 83 2.36 1.13 10.21
C ASN A 83 0.95 1.08 9.63
N PHE A 84 0.27 2.22 9.52
CA PHE A 84 -1.16 2.32 9.23
C PHE A 84 -1.48 3.34 8.14
N CYS A 85 -2.55 3.12 7.37
CA CYS A 85 -3.10 4.15 6.51
C CYS A 85 -4.01 5.12 7.28
N THR A 86 -4.20 6.30 6.74
CA THR A 86 -5.11 7.32 7.30
C THR A 86 -6.51 7.24 6.72
N ASN A 87 -6.65 6.60 5.57
CA ASN A 87 -7.89 6.37 4.84
C ASN A 87 -7.68 5.14 3.94
N SER A 88 -8.35 4.03 4.23
CA SER A 88 -8.09 2.73 3.62
C SER A 88 -8.77 2.58 2.26
N ILE A 89 -8.34 3.40 1.30
CA ILE A 89 -8.75 3.32 -0.10
C ILE A 89 -7.66 3.93 -1.01
N CYS A 90 -7.46 3.34 -2.19
CA CYS A 90 -6.30 3.54 -3.06
C CYS A 90 -5.93 5.01 -3.33
N GLY A 91 -6.80 5.77 -4.02
CA GLY A 91 -6.50 7.16 -4.41
C GLY A 91 -6.20 8.06 -3.21
N PRO A 92 -7.08 8.15 -2.20
CA PRO A 92 -6.85 8.91 -0.98
C PRO A 92 -5.55 8.56 -0.26
N SER A 93 -5.24 7.28 -0.08
CA SER A 93 -3.98 6.86 0.56
C SER A 93 -2.75 7.31 -0.25
N ARG A 94 -2.78 7.17 -1.58
CA ARG A 94 -1.71 7.63 -2.48
C ARG A 94 -1.50 9.15 -2.39
N ALA A 95 -2.58 9.92 -2.31
CA ALA A 95 -2.52 11.37 -2.08
C ALA A 95 -1.88 11.72 -0.73
N VAL A 96 -2.19 10.96 0.33
CA VAL A 96 -1.58 11.12 1.66
C VAL A 96 -0.08 10.83 1.63
N ILE A 97 0.35 9.74 0.99
CA ILE A 97 1.77 9.40 0.82
C ILE A 97 2.56 10.53 0.15
N LEU A 98 1.98 11.16 -0.88
CA LEU A 98 2.65 12.23 -1.60
C LEU A 98 2.70 13.55 -0.83
N THR A 99 1.63 13.87 -0.08
CA THR A 99 1.45 15.19 0.54
C THR A 99 1.84 15.24 2.02
N GLY A 100 1.94 14.09 2.71
CA GLY A 100 2.09 14.04 4.16
C GLY A 100 0.91 14.66 4.92
N LYS A 101 -0.29 14.75 4.30
CA LYS A 101 -1.50 15.37 4.86
C LYS A 101 -2.68 14.41 4.82
N HIS A 102 -3.54 14.43 5.84
CA HIS A 102 -4.80 13.71 5.83
C HIS A 102 -5.70 14.13 4.65
N SER A 103 -6.60 13.23 4.22
CA SER A 103 -7.47 13.40 3.07
C SER A 103 -8.31 14.68 3.08
N HIS A 104 -8.80 15.11 4.25
CA HIS A 104 -9.57 16.35 4.38
C HIS A 104 -8.74 17.63 4.16
N LEU A 105 -7.41 17.58 4.33
CA LEU A 105 -6.52 18.72 4.08
C LEU A 105 -5.84 18.67 2.72
N ASN A 106 -5.59 17.49 2.16
CA ASN A 106 -5.08 17.39 0.79
C ASN A 106 -6.21 17.48 -0.26
N GLY A 107 -7.48 17.42 0.18
CA GLY A 107 -8.67 17.58 -0.67
C GLY A 107 -9.09 16.34 -1.44
N PHE A 108 -8.39 15.20 -1.29
CA PHE A 108 -8.70 13.96 -2.00
C PHE A 108 -9.22 12.90 -1.00
N ARG A 109 -10.55 12.83 -0.83
CA ARG A 109 -11.22 12.02 0.20
C ARG A 109 -11.71 10.67 -0.31
N MET A 110 -12.13 10.61 -1.58
CA MET A 110 -12.82 9.47 -2.19
C MET A 110 -12.22 9.17 -3.56
N ASN A 111 -12.32 7.92 -3.99
CA ASN A 111 -12.02 7.58 -5.37
C ASN A 111 -12.97 8.32 -6.32
N GLY A 112 -12.46 8.74 -7.48
CA GLY A 112 -13.23 9.53 -8.46
C GLY A 112 -13.12 11.04 -8.29
N GLU A 113 -12.60 11.56 -7.18
CA GLU A 113 -12.17 12.96 -7.09
C GLU A 113 -10.91 13.20 -7.93
N VAL A 114 -10.62 14.46 -8.24
CA VAL A 114 -9.39 14.85 -8.96
C VAL A 114 -8.42 15.47 -7.97
N PHE A 115 -7.23 14.88 -7.86
CA PHE A 115 -6.19 15.38 -6.97
C PHE A 115 -5.65 16.74 -7.47
N ASP A 116 -5.59 17.72 -6.59
CA ASP A 116 -4.92 18.98 -6.85
C ASP A 116 -3.38 18.77 -6.82
N GLY A 117 -2.81 18.51 -7.99
CA GLY A 117 -1.37 18.34 -8.14
C GLY A 117 -0.56 19.61 -7.87
N SER A 118 -1.17 20.82 -7.84
CA SER A 118 -0.44 22.09 -7.61
C SER A 118 0.12 22.20 -6.18
N GLN A 119 -0.48 21.50 -5.23
CA GLN A 119 -0.06 21.54 -3.82
C GLN A 119 1.34 20.94 -3.59
N PRO A 120 1.98 21.23 -2.44
CA PRO A 120 3.25 20.63 -2.04
C PRO A 120 3.18 19.11 -1.97
N THR A 121 4.14 18.44 -2.66
CA THR A 121 4.26 16.98 -2.69
C THR A 121 5.71 16.55 -2.57
N LEU A 122 5.96 15.34 -2.08
CA LEU A 122 7.29 14.74 -1.96
C LEU A 122 8.15 14.91 -3.24
N PRO A 123 7.70 14.52 -4.45
CA PRO A 123 8.53 14.65 -5.65
C PRO A 123 8.87 16.11 -5.98
N LYS A 124 7.97 17.06 -5.75
CA LYS A 124 8.26 18.49 -5.98
C LYS A 124 9.37 19.03 -5.09
N TYR A 125 9.40 18.64 -3.81
CA TYR A 125 10.44 19.07 -2.87
C TYR A 125 11.76 18.35 -3.11
N LEU A 126 11.74 17.07 -3.46
CA LEU A 126 12.95 16.35 -3.89
C LEU A 126 13.54 16.97 -5.16
N LYS A 127 12.70 17.33 -6.13
CA LYS A 127 13.14 18.03 -7.35
C LYS A 127 13.79 19.38 -7.04
N LYS A 128 13.21 20.19 -6.13
CA LYS A 128 13.85 21.43 -5.64
C LYS A 128 15.21 21.15 -4.98
N ALA A 129 15.37 20.00 -4.34
CA ALA A 129 16.63 19.56 -3.76
C ALA A 129 17.59 18.95 -4.79
N GLY A 130 17.30 18.98 -6.08
CA GLY A 130 18.16 18.50 -7.16
C GLY A 130 18.10 17.01 -7.41
N TYR A 131 16.98 16.36 -7.09
CA TYR A 131 16.72 14.97 -7.44
C TYR A 131 16.12 14.88 -8.85
N LYS A 132 16.51 13.87 -9.61
CA LYS A 132 15.73 13.38 -10.74
C LYS A 132 14.53 12.58 -10.23
N THR A 133 13.37 12.75 -10.85
CA THR A 133 12.14 12.13 -10.35
C THR A 133 11.42 11.36 -11.44
N ALA A 134 11.08 10.09 -11.16
CA ALA A 134 10.34 9.26 -12.11
C ALA A 134 9.24 8.44 -11.43
N LEU A 135 8.14 8.16 -12.19
CA LEU A 135 7.02 7.34 -11.76
C LEU A 135 6.52 6.44 -12.88
N PHE A 136 6.42 5.14 -12.61
CA PHE A 136 5.90 4.15 -13.55
C PHE A 136 4.82 3.28 -12.90
N GLY A 137 3.71 3.05 -13.63
CA GLY A 137 2.62 2.18 -13.21
C GLY A 137 1.38 2.90 -12.70
N LYS A 138 0.74 2.42 -11.62
CA LYS A 138 -0.54 2.92 -11.16
C LYS A 138 -0.42 4.29 -10.48
N TRP A 139 -1.09 5.30 -11.05
CA TRP A 139 -1.23 6.64 -10.47
C TRP A 139 -2.52 6.79 -9.65
N HIS A 140 -3.66 6.60 -10.28
CA HIS A 140 -5.00 6.59 -9.69
C HIS A 140 -5.37 7.86 -8.88
N LEU A 141 -4.82 9.01 -9.23
CA LEU A 141 -5.16 10.31 -8.63
C LEU A 141 -5.90 11.24 -9.60
N HIS A 142 -6.19 10.75 -10.81
CA HIS A 142 -6.67 11.52 -11.94
C HIS A 142 -5.74 12.72 -12.27
N GLY A 143 -5.78 13.25 -13.48
CA GLY A 143 -4.81 14.25 -13.90
C GLY A 143 -3.39 13.71 -14.09
N GLN A 144 -2.44 14.61 -14.39
CA GLN A 144 -1.05 14.26 -14.66
C GLN A 144 -0.20 14.22 -13.39
N PRO A 145 0.82 13.35 -13.31
CA PRO A 145 1.76 13.32 -12.18
C PRO A 145 2.65 14.56 -12.16
N GLU A 146 2.28 15.56 -11.37
CA GLU A 146 3.11 16.76 -11.20
C GLU A 146 4.30 16.51 -10.26
N GLY A 147 5.45 17.11 -10.60
CA GLY A 147 6.69 16.99 -9.82
C GLY A 147 7.59 15.85 -10.27
N PHE A 148 7.20 15.08 -11.30
CA PHE A 148 8.02 14.05 -11.91
C PHE A 148 8.60 14.54 -13.25
N ASP A 149 9.88 14.21 -13.51
CA ASP A 149 10.58 14.54 -14.76
C ASP A 149 10.22 13.54 -15.87
N ASP A 150 10.07 12.26 -15.50
CA ASP A 150 9.64 11.19 -16.40
C ASP A 150 8.54 10.36 -15.75
N TRP A 151 7.52 10.00 -16.50
CA TRP A 151 6.43 9.16 -16.00
C TRP A 151 5.70 8.44 -17.13
N ASN A 152 5.19 7.27 -16.80
CA ASN A 152 4.29 6.51 -17.68
C ASN A 152 3.31 5.72 -16.80
N ILE A 153 2.03 6.13 -16.81
CA ILE A 153 1.04 5.68 -15.85
C ILE A 153 -0.05 4.84 -16.49
N LEU A 154 -0.54 3.87 -15.75
CA LEU A 154 -1.72 3.10 -16.13
C LEU A 154 -2.95 3.99 -16.24
N VAL A 155 -3.81 3.70 -17.22
CA VAL A 155 -5.13 4.34 -17.33
C VAL A 155 -6.00 3.83 -16.18
N ASP A 156 -6.50 4.74 -15.34
CA ASP A 156 -7.36 4.46 -14.19
C ASP A 156 -6.77 3.37 -13.26
N GLN A 157 -7.50 2.27 -13.02
CA GLN A 157 -7.05 1.11 -12.24
C GLN A 157 -6.01 0.25 -12.99
N GLY A 158 -5.90 0.41 -14.30
CA GLY A 158 -5.11 -0.44 -15.17
C GLY A 158 -5.72 -1.83 -15.40
N ASN A 159 -5.26 -2.50 -16.45
CA ASN A 159 -5.60 -3.89 -16.76
C ASN A 159 -4.38 -4.78 -16.51
N TYR A 160 -4.60 -6.05 -16.15
CA TYR A 160 -3.51 -7.01 -15.95
C TYR A 160 -2.82 -7.42 -17.24
N TYR A 161 -3.61 -7.61 -18.32
CA TYR A 161 -3.10 -7.99 -19.62
C TYR A 161 -3.25 -6.86 -20.64
N ASN A 162 -2.19 -6.62 -21.39
CA ASN A 162 -2.12 -5.62 -22.44
C ASN A 162 -2.65 -4.24 -22.00
N PRO A 163 -2.14 -3.69 -20.88
CA PRO A 163 -2.63 -2.45 -20.31
C PRO A 163 -2.40 -1.25 -21.23
N ASP A 164 -3.29 -0.25 -21.09
CA ASP A 164 -3.08 1.07 -21.66
C ASP A 164 -2.31 1.94 -20.68
N PHE A 165 -1.32 2.66 -21.20
CA PHE A 165 -0.52 3.63 -20.44
C PHE A 165 -0.68 5.02 -21.01
N ILE A 166 -0.60 6.02 -20.13
CA ILE A 166 -0.57 7.44 -20.51
C ILE A 166 0.83 7.97 -20.25
N LYS A 167 1.42 8.59 -21.29
CA LYS A 167 2.66 9.35 -21.20
C LYS A 167 2.49 10.69 -21.92
N GLN A 168 2.66 11.80 -21.20
CA GLN A 168 2.54 13.17 -21.75
C GLN A 168 1.23 13.43 -22.52
N GLY A 169 0.14 12.79 -22.09
CA GLY A 169 -1.18 12.94 -22.72
C GLY A 169 -1.50 11.90 -23.81
N ASP A 170 -0.51 11.19 -24.32
CA ASP A 170 -0.72 10.12 -25.30
C ASP A 170 -1.01 8.80 -24.61
N THR A 171 -2.01 8.06 -25.11
CA THR A 171 -2.37 6.73 -24.60
C THR A 171 -1.84 5.65 -25.54
N THR A 172 -1.09 4.70 -25.00
CA THR A 172 -0.51 3.58 -25.76
C THR A 172 -0.78 2.27 -25.07
N ARG A 173 -1.27 1.28 -25.84
CA ARG A 173 -1.40 -0.10 -25.37
C ARG A 173 -0.07 -0.83 -25.50
N ILE A 174 0.35 -1.51 -24.42
CA ILE A 174 1.57 -2.32 -24.41
C ILE A 174 1.17 -3.78 -24.20
N GLU A 175 1.55 -4.67 -25.14
CA GLU A 175 1.29 -6.09 -25.03
C GLU A 175 2.17 -6.69 -23.92
N GLY A 176 1.55 -7.49 -23.05
CA GLY A 176 2.23 -8.19 -21.96
C GLY A 176 1.43 -8.16 -20.66
N TYR A 177 2.10 -8.51 -19.57
CA TYR A 177 1.54 -8.53 -18.23
C TYR A 177 1.93 -7.24 -17.47
N ALA A 178 0.98 -6.56 -16.87
CA ALA A 178 1.17 -5.23 -16.29
C ALA A 178 2.33 -5.13 -15.28
N THR A 179 2.44 -6.11 -14.38
CA THR A 179 3.51 -6.12 -13.36
C THR A 179 4.89 -6.20 -14.01
N ASP A 180 5.05 -7.06 -15.03
CA ASP A 180 6.32 -7.20 -15.75
C ASP A 180 6.66 -5.90 -16.51
N ILE A 181 5.68 -5.32 -17.20
CA ILE A 181 5.86 -4.07 -17.96
C ILE A 181 6.29 -2.93 -17.03
N VAL A 182 5.64 -2.76 -15.88
CA VAL A 182 5.96 -1.71 -14.90
C VAL A 182 7.35 -1.92 -14.30
N THR A 183 7.73 -3.16 -13.98
CA THR A 183 9.07 -3.51 -13.53
C THR A 183 10.13 -3.14 -14.56
N GLU A 184 9.93 -3.55 -15.82
CA GLU A 184 10.90 -3.26 -16.90
C GLU A 184 11.01 -1.76 -17.19
N MET A 185 9.90 -0.99 -17.11
CA MET A 185 9.98 0.48 -17.21
C MET A 185 10.88 1.09 -16.14
N GLY A 186 10.76 0.62 -14.89
CA GLY A 186 11.61 1.05 -13.79
C GLY A 186 13.09 0.69 -14.02
N LEU A 187 13.36 -0.55 -14.44
CA LEU A 187 14.71 -1.02 -14.77
C LEU A 187 15.33 -0.25 -15.94
N ASP A 188 14.57 0.00 -17.01
CA ASP A 188 15.06 0.73 -18.16
C ASP A 188 15.35 2.20 -17.83
N TRP A 189 14.58 2.78 -16.91
CA TRP A 189 14.88 4.10 -16.40
C TRP A 189 16.16 4.11 -15.53
N LEU A 190 16.33 3.13 -14.65
CA LEU A 190 17.56 2.95 -13.86
C LEU A 190 18.79 2.82 -14.75
N LYS A 191 18.75 1.96 -15.76
CA LYS A 191 19.87 1.77 -16.73
C LYS A 191 20.30 3.09 -17.40
N LYS A 192 19.37 4.01 -17.63
CA LYS A 192 19.63 5.30 -18.29
C LYS A 192 20.11 6.40 -17.33
N ASN A 193 19.66 6.37 -16.06
CA ASN A 193 19.79 7.51 -15.15
C ASN A 193 20.66 7.24 -13.91
N ALA A 194 20.83 6.01 -13.48
CA ALA A 194 21.51 5.68 -12.23
C ALA A 194 23.04 5.96 -12.23
N GLY A 195 23.64 6.14 -13.40
CA GLY A 195 25.05 6.54 -13.55
C GLY A 195 25.33 8.03 -13.40
N SER A 196 24.32 8.87 -13.14
CA SER A 196 24.51 10.32 -12.96
C SER A 196 24.93 10.65 -11.53
N GLU A 197 25.58 11.82 -11.34
CA GLU A 197 25.93 12.33 -10.00
C GLU A 197 24.69 12.83 -9.22
N GLU A 198 23.60 13.12 -9.90
CA GLU A 198 22.34 13.57 -9.29
C GLU A 198 21.62 12.40 -8.64
N PRO A 199 21.20 12.54 -7.37
CA PRO A 199 20.38 11.53 -6.73
C PRO A 199 18.99 11.47 -7.39
N PHE A 200 18.27 10.37 -7.19
CA PHE A 200 16.96 10.18 -7.82
C PHE A 200 15.91 9.64 -6.88
N LEU A 201 14.63 9.95 -7.19
CA LEU A 201 13.43 9.27 -6.74
C LEU A 201 12.86 8.48 -7.91
N LEU A 202 12.81 7.16 -7.79
CA LEU A 202 12.09 6.28 -8.69
C LEU A 202 10.91 5.63 -7.96
N MET A 203 9.69 5.90 -8.39
CA MET A 203 8.48 5.25 -7.90
C MET A 203 8.02 4.18 -8.90
N VAL A 204 8.03 2.91 -8.47
CA VAL A 204 7.52 1.76 -9.24
C VAL A 204 6.23 1.30 -8.56
N GLN A 205 5.09 1.59 -9.22
CA GLN A 205 3.76 1.42 -8.62
C GLN A 205 2.95 0.35 -9.36
N HIS A 206 2.91 -0.86 -8.80
CA HIS A 206 2.20 -1.98 -9.39
C HIS A 206 0.68 -1.87 -9.16
N LYS A 207 -0.11 -2.31 -10.18
CA LYS A 207 -1.53 -2.62 -10.01
C LYS A 207 -1.72 -3.86 -9.12
N ALA A 208 -0.87 -4.85 -9.28
CA ALA A 208 -0.98 -6.13 -8.55
C ALA A 208 -0.74 -5.94 -7.04
N PRO A 209 -1.45 -6.69 -6.19
CA PRO A 209 -2.48 -7.68 -6.48
C PRO A 209 -3.94 -7.18 -6.40
N HIS A 210 -4.26 -5.96 -6.81
CA HIS A 210 -5.64 -5.42 -6.83
C HIS A 210 -6.64 -6.35 -7.54
N ARG A 211 -7.93 -6.26 -7.15
CA ARG A 211 -9.05 -6.93 -7.84
C ARG A 211 -8.91 -6.75 -9.38
N ASN A 212 -9.04 -7.74 -10.20
CA ASN A 212 -9.63 -9.07 -9.97
C ASN A 212 -8.58 -10.20 -9.82
N TRP A 213 -7.38 -9.91 -9.34
CA TRP A 213 -6.35 -10.92 -9.01
C TRP A 213 -6.07 -11.89 -10.16
N MET A 214 -5.67 -11.37 -11.32
CA MET A 214 -5.34 -12.19 -12.47
C MET A 214 -3.85 -12.52 -12.48
N PRO A 215 -3.44 -13.78 -12.25
CA PRO A 215 -2.04 -14.16 -12.26
C PRO A 215 -1.40 -14.00 -13.64
N ALA A 216 -0.07 -13.84 -13.69
CA ALA A 216 0.67 -13.95 -14.95
C ALA A 216 0.51 -15.36 -15.55
N LEU A 217 0.60 -15.48 -16.89
CA LEU A 217 0.40 -16.77 -17.58
C LEU A 217 1.30 -17.89 -17.02
N ARG A 218 2.51 -17.54 -16.56
CA ARG A 218 3.45 -18.50 -15.95
C ARG A 218 3.03 -18.97 -14.55
N HIS A 219 2.10 -18.28 -13.90
CA HIS A 219 1.66 -18.55 -12.52
C HIS A 219 0.23 -19.09 -12.43
N LEU A 220 -0.47 -19.30 -13.55
CA LEU A 220 -1.89 -19.72 -13.55
C LEU A 220 -2.16 -21.01 -12.77
N ASN A 221 -1.18 -21.89 -12.66
CA ASN A 221 -1.30 -23.18 -11.96
C ASN A 221 -0.41 -23.28 -10.71
N LEU A 222 0.18 -22.15 -10.25
CA LEU A 222 1.20 -22.14 -9.20
C LEU A 222 0.72 -22.77 -7.88
N TYR A 223 -0.53 -22.54 -7.52
CA TYR A 223 -1.09 -22.99 -6.24
C TYR A 223 -2.29 -23.94 -6.40
N ASP A 224 -2.48 -24.59 -7.54
CA ASP A 224 -3.62 -25.49 -7.80
C ASP A 224 -3.72 -26.64 -6.80
N SER A 225 -2.58 -27.17 -6.35
CA SER A 225 -2.50 -28.26 -5.36
C SER A 225 -2.39 -27.79 -3.91
N VAL A 226 -2.37 -26.48 -3.67
CA VAL A 226 -2.22 -25.92 -2.32
C VAL A 226 -3.59 -25.61 -1.74
N HIS A 227 -3.84 -26.13 -0.53
CA HIS A 227 -5.00 -25.77 0.27
C HIS A 227 -4.56 -24.77 1.34
N PHE A 228 -5.01 -23.53 1.21
CA PHE A 228 -4.68 -22.46 2.13
C PHE A 228 -5.57 -22.49 3.37
N PRO A 229 -5.03 -22.25 4.58
CA PRO A 229 -5.87 -22.12 5.77
C PRO A 229 -6.75 -20.88 5.66
N LEU A 230 -8.07 -21.05 5.77
CA LEU A 230 -8.99 -19.92 5.89
C LEU A 230 -8.89 -19.36 7.33
N PRO A 231 -9.06 -18.03 7.49
CA PRO A 231 -9.07 -17.42 8.81
C PRO A 231 -10.17 -18.01 9.72
N GLU A 232 -9.92 -18.10 11.03
CA GLU A 232 -10.93 -18.56 11.99
C GLU A 232 -12.18 -17.68 11.98
N THR A 233 -12.05 -16.41 11.59
CA THR A 233 -13.14 -15.44 11.47
C THR A 233 -13.87 -15.49 10.12
N TYR A 234 -13.54 -16.45 9.25
CA TYR A 234 -14.12 -16.51 7.89
C TYR A 234 -15.65 -16.61 7.88
N PHE A 235 -16.25 -17.26 8.88
CA PHE A 235 -17.71 -17.46 9.00
C PHE A 235 -18.32 -16.73 10.22
N ILE A 236 -17.75 -15.59 10.60
CA ILE A 236 -18.27 -14.82 11.74
C ILE A 236 -19.61 -14.12 11.39
N GLU A 237 -20.51 -14.01 12.36
CA GLU A 237 -21.83 -13.39 12.18
C GLU A 237 -21.87 -11.88 12.43
N HIS A 238 -20.74 -11.23 12.78
CA HIS A 238 -20.61 -9.79 13.04
C HIS A 238 -21.57 -9.24 14.10
N GLU A 239 -21.87 -10.01 15.16
CA GLU A 239 -22.73 -9.55 16.24
C GLU A 239 -22.21 -8.24 16.86
N GLY A 240 -23.10 -7.25 17.00
CA GLY A 240 -22.76 -5.95 17.57
C GLY A 240 -22.04 -4.98 16.62
N SER A 241 -21.88 -5.32 15.34
CA SER A 241 -21.33 -4.45 14.30
C SER A 241 -22.29 -4.33 13.11
N LEU A 242 -23.15 -3.32 13.14
CA LEU A 242 -24.15 -3.08 12.07
C LEU A 242 -23.47 -2.78 10.73
N ALA A 243 -22.41 -1.97 10.73
CA ALA A 243 -21.68 -1.64 9.52
C ALA A 243 -21.09 -2.89 8.84
N SER A 244 -20.55 -3.83 9.64
CA SER A 244 -20.03 -5.11 9.12
C SER A 244 -21.11 -6.07 8.65
N GLN A 245 -22.35 -5.95 9.16
CA GLN A 245 -23.48 -6.72 8.68
C GLN A 245 -24.07 -6.18 7.37
N GLU A 246 -23.98 -4.85 7.13
CA GLU A 246 -24.60 -4.18 5.98
C GLU A 246 -23.63 -3.92 4.80
N GLN A 247 -22.35 -4.28 4.91
CA GLN A 247 -21.39 -4.15 3.81
C GLN A 247 -21.62 -5.19 2.70
N LEU A 248 -21.03 -4.96 1.49
CA LEU A 248 -21.13 -5.82 0.32
C LEU A 248 -19.71 -6.23 -0.13
N GLN A 249 -18.96 -6.93 0.75
CA GLN A 249 -17.60 -7.40 0.46
C GLN A 249 -17.28 -8.77 1.11
N THR A 250 -18.28 -9.65 1.24
CA THR A 250 -18.02 -11.03 1.64
C THR A 250 -17.60 -11.88 0.46
N ILE A 251 -16.62 -12.77 0.66
CA ILE A 251 -16.12 -13.68 -0.38
C ILE A 251 -17.25 -14.61 -0.88
N TYR A 252 -18.06 -15.10 0.06
CA TYR A 252 -19.06 -16.12 -0.25
C TYR A 252 -20.36 -15.56 -0.84
N ASP A 253 -20.75 -14.30 -0.55
CA ASP A 253 -21.99 -13.71 -1.04
C ASP A 253 -21.80 -12.63 -2.12
N ASP A 254 -20.66 -11.88 -2.09
CA ASP A 254 -20.55 -10.63 -2.86
C ASP A 254 -19.50 -10.70 -3.99
N MET A 255 -18.76 -11.80 -4.16
CA MET A 255 -17.85 -11.99 -5.30
C MET A 255 -18.59 -12.40 -6.56
N TYR A 256 -18.28 -11.73 -7.68
CA TYR A 256 -18.78 -12.11 -9.01
C TYR A 256 -18.08 -13.36 -9.51
N GLU A 257 -18.84 -14.34 -9.95
CA GLU A 257 -18.32 -15.64 -10.33
C GLU A 257 -17.37 -15.59 -11.53
N GLY A 258 -17.74 -14.84 -12.57
CA GLY A 258 -16.89 -14.71 -13.76
C GLY A 258 -15.74 -13.73 -13.56
N HIS A 259 -15.96 -12.62 -12.84
CA HIS A 259 -14.95 -11.59 -12.63
C HIS A 259 -13.92 -12.00 -11.58
N ASP A 260 -14.39 -12.35 -10.39
CA ASP A 260 -13.53 -12.59 -9.22
C ASP A 260 -13.03 -14.03 -9.16
N LEU A 261 -13.89 -14.99 -9.46
CA LEU A 261 -13.59 -16.43 -9.35
C LEU A 261 -13.23 -17.08 -10.69
N LYS A 262 -13.33 -16.34 -11.82
CA LYS A 262 -13.02 -16.77 -13.19
C LYS A 262 -13.76 -18.03 -13.60
N LEU A 263 -14.97 -18.23 -13.04
CA LEU A 263 -15.82 -19.36 -13.36
C LEU A 263 -16.43 -19.23 -14.76
N SER A 264 -16.52 -20.35 -15.45
CA SER A 264 -17.30 -20.46 -16.70
C SER A 264 -18.79 -20.61 -16.42
N VAL A 265 -19.63 -20.26 -17.41
CA VAL A 265 -21.12 -20.40 -17.31
C VAL A 265 -21.56 -21.84 -17.08
N ARG A 266 -20.77 -22.84 -17.52
CA ARG A 266 -21.04 -24.27 -17.38
C ARG A 266 -19.80 -25.08 -17.69
N LYS A 267 -19.80 -26.35 -17.33
CA LYS A 267 -18.78 -27.33 -17.72
C LYS A 267 -18.53 -27.31 -19.23
N GLY A 268 -17.27 -27.38 -19.63
CA GLY A 268 -16.80 -27.38 -21.02
C GLY A 268 -16.91 -26.03 -21.74
N SER A 269 -17.27 -24.94 -21.06
CA SER A 269 -17.37 -23.60 -21.65
C SER A 269 -16.13 -22.77 -21.36
N ASP A 270 -15.73 -21.93 -22.31
CA ASP A 270 -14.73 -20.87 -22.14
C ASP A 270 -15.36 -19.49 -21.86
N SER A 271 -16.69 -19.40 -21.95
CA SER A 271 -17.41 -18.18 -21.60
C SER A 271 -17.51 -18.06 -20.09
N LEU A 272 -17.13 -16.90 -19.55
CA LEU A 272 -17.21 -16.63 -18.12
C LEU A 272 -18.67 -16.45 -17.67
N ALA A 273 -18.96 -16.86 -16.45
CA ALA A 273 -20.17 -16.51 -15.73
C ALA A 273 -20.26 -14.98 -15.55
N HIS A 274 -21.18 -14.48 -14.74
CA HIS A 274 -21.38 -13.03 -14.59
C HIS A 274 -20.05 -12.29 -14.37
N ASN A 275 -19.76 -11.38 -15.29
CA ASN A 275 -18.55 -10.54 -15.30
C ASN A 275 -18.92 -9.14 -15.80
N PRO A 276 -19.22 -8.19 -14.89
CA PRO A 276 -19.64 -6.85 -15.28
C PRO A 276 -18.50 -6.01 -15.91
N TRP A 277 -17.24 -6.45 -15.76
CA TRP A 277 -16.05 -5.76 -16.29
C TRP A 277 -15.21 -6.70 -17.13
N THR A 278 -15.54 -6.83 -18.40
CA THR A 278 -14.92 -7.82 -19.32
C THR A 278 -13.55 -7.41 -19.83
N SER A 279 -13.16 -6.15 -19.65
CA SER A 279 -11.99 -5.54 -20.31
C SER A 279 -10.67 -6.31 -20.12
N ASP A 280 -10.42 -6.91 -18.97
CA ASP A 280 -9.17 -7.67 -18.73
C ASP A 280 -9.09 -8.91 -19.61
N PHE A 281 -10.21 -9.60 -19.80
CA PHE A 281 -10.28 -10.81 -20.65
C PHE A 281 -10.36 -10.48 -22.13
N ASP A 282 -11.08 -9.42 -22.50
CA ASP A 282 -11.25 -9.00 -23.90
C ASP A 282 -9.96 -8.45 -24.51
N ARG A 283 -9.02 -7.98 -23.67
CA ARG A 283 -7.71 -7.48 -24.08
C ARG A 283 -6.69 -8.58 -24.37
N MET A 284 -6.92 -9.80 -23.92
CA MET A 284 -5.99 -10.91 -24.17
C MET A 284 -5.87 -11.18 -25.66
N THR A 285 -4.63 -11.36 -26.13
CA THR A 285 -4.40 -11.92 -27.47
C THR A 285 -4.94 -13.34 -27.56
N ALA A 286 -5.17 -13.84 -28.76
CA ALA A 286 -5.63 -15.22 -28.95
C ALA A 286 -4.67 -16.26 -28.31
N GLY A 287 -3.36 -15.98 -28.32
CA GLY A 287 -2.35 -16.81 -27.66
C GLY A 287 -2.48 -16.81 -26.15
N GLN A 288 -2.59 -15.61 -25.54
CA GLN A 288 -2.80 -15.45 -24.11
C GLN A 288 -4.10 -16.12 -23.66
N ARG A 289 -5.20 -15.90 -24.39
CA ARG A 289 -6.51 -16.49 -24.08
C ARG A 289 -6.51 -18.01 -24.16
N ARG A 290 -5.80 -18.59 -25.12
CA ARG A 290 -5.65 -20.05 -25.23
C ARG A 290 -4.95 -20.63 -23.99
N ILE A 291 -3.80 -20.06 -23.59
CA ILE A 291 -3.05 -20.51 -22.40
C ILE A 291 -3.93 -20.37 -21.14
N TRP A 292 -4.63 -19.24 -21.01
CA TRP A 292 -5.56 -19.00 -19.92
C TRP A 292 -6.66 -20.07 -19.85
N ASN A 293 -7.33 -20.34 -20.96
CA ASN A 293 -8.40 -21.33 -21.03
C ASN A 293 -7.90 -22.75 -20.75
N GLU A 294 -6.70 -23.11 -21.24
CA GLU A 294 -6.07 -24.40 -20.94
C GLU A 294 -5.84 -24.59 -19.43
N ALA A 295 -5.50 -23.53 -18.69
CA ALA A 295 -5.28 -23.58 -17.25
C ALA A 295 -6.60 -23.57 -16.44
N TYR A 296 -7.57 -22.73 -16.82
CA TYR A 296 -8.80 -22.55 -16.01
C TYR A 296 -9.91 -23.55 -16.35
N ARG A 297 -9.99 -24.09 -17.56
CA ARG A 297 -11.04 -25.04 -17.94
C ARG A 297 -11.09 -26.27 -17.02
N PRO A 298 -9.98 -27.00 -16.73
CA PRO A 298 -10.04 -28.13 -15.82
C PRO A 298 -10.55 -27.77 -14.42
N LYS A 299 -10.16 -26.60 -13.90
CA LYS A 299 -10.59 -26.10 -12.59
C LYS A 299 -12.09 -25.80 -12.56
N ASN A 300 -12.60 -25.17 -13.62
CA ASN A 300 -14.00 -24.83 -13.75
C ASN A 300 -14.87 -26.07 -14.00
N ASP A 301 -14.39 -27.02 -14.80
CA ASP A 301 -15.08 -28.31 -15.03
C ASP A 301 -15.22 -29.10 -13.72
N ALA A 302 -14.16 -29.17 -12.92
CA ALA A 302 -14.18 -29.80 -11.60
C ALA A 302 -15.17 -29.10 -10.64
N PHE A 303 -15.22 -27.77 -10.65
CA PHE A 303 -16.21 -27.02 -9.87
C PHE A 303 -17.65 -27.36 -10.24
N HIS A 304 -17.96 -27.39 -11.54
CA HIS A 304 -19.31 -27.71 -12.01
C HIS A 304 -19.69 -29.17 -11.71
N GLU A 305 -18.74 -30.10 -11.77
CA GLU A 305 -18.95 -31.51 -11.40
C GLU A 305 -19.22 -31.70 -9.91
N ALA A 306 -18.51 -30.95 -9.06
CA ALA A 306 -18.64 -31.05 -7.61
C ALA A 306 -20.00 -30.58 -7.08
N ASN A 307 -20.71 -29.69 -7.80
CA ASN A 307 -22.02 -29.16 -7.45
C ASN A 307 -22.12 -28.69 -5.97
N LEU A 308 -21.10 -27.96 -5.52
CA LEU A 308 -20.95 -27.49 -4.13
C LEU A 308 -22.07 -26.56 -3.72
N LYS A 309 -22.45 -26.59 -2.43
CA LYS A 309 -23.50 -25.73 -1.86
C LYS A 309 -23.16 -25.31 -0.42
N GLY A 310 -23.79 -24.25 0.03
CA GLY A 310 -23.67 -23.77 1.41
C GLY A 310 -22.22 -23.54 1.82
N ARG A 311 -21.83 -24.14 2.95
CA ARG A 311 -20.49 -23.97 3.53
C ARG A 311 -19.37 -24.47 2.61
N GLU A 312 -19.55 -25.60 1.95
CA GLU A 312 -18.54 -26.15 1.03
C GLU A 312 -18.28 -25.20 -0.16
N LEU A 313 -19.33 -24.59 -0.70
CA LEU A 313 -19.21 -23.58 -1.75
C LEU A 313 -18.49 -22.33 -1.24
N ALA A 314 -18.82 -21.86 -0.04
CA ALA A 314 -18.16 -20.71 0.56
C ALA A 314 -16.66 -20.95 0.81
N GLU A 315 -16.28 -22.14 1.32
CA GLU A 315 -14.89 -22.54 1.50
C GLU A 315 -14.15 -22.64 0.15
N TRP A 316 -14.78 -23.22 -0.86
CA TRP A 316 -14.22 -23.30 -2.21
C TRP A 316 -13.95 -21.89 -2.80
N LYS A 317 -14.88 -20.95 -2.65
CA LYS A 317 -14.69 -19.55 -3.08
C LYS A 317 -13.47 -18.93 -2.40
N GLY A 318 -13.29 -19.14 -1.09
CA GLY A 318 -12.11 -18.69 -0.35
C GLY A 318 -10.81 -19.30 -0.86
N GLN A 319 -10.79 -20.60 -1.18
CA GLN A 319 -9.62 -21.26 -1.76
C GLN A 319 -9.26 -20.68 -3.14
N ARG A 320 -10.24 -20.53 -4.04
CA ARG A 320 -10.03 -19.94 -5.37
C ARG A 320 -9.49 -18.51 -5.28
N TYR A 321 -10.07 -17.70 -4.40
CA TYR A 321 -9.62 -16.34 -4.15
C TYR A 321 -8.16 -16.28 -3.69
N LEU A 322 -7.79 -17.06 -2.67
CA LEU A 322 -6.44 -17.08 -2.13
C LEU A 322 -5.42 -17.60 -3.15
N GLN A 323 -5.75 -18.64 -3.91
CA GLN A 323 -4.88 -19.19 -4.97
C GLN A 323 -4.57 -18.14 -6.03
N ASP A 324 -5.58 -17.43 -6.55
CA ASP A 324 -5.40 -16.41 -7.58
C ASP A 324 -4.69 -15.16 -7.04
N TYR A 325 -5.05 -14.70 -5.83
CA TYR A 325 -4.41 -13.57 -5.19
C TYR A 325 -2.91 -13.81 -4.96
N LEU A 326 -2.55 -14.92 -4.34
CA LEU A 326 -1.16 -15.25 -4.02
C LEU A 326 -0.33 -15.56 -5.28
N ALA A 327 -0.93 -16.16 -6.31
CA ALA A 327 -0.27 -16.33 -7.60
C ALA A 327 -0.02 -14.99 -8.31
N THR A 328 -0.88 -14.00 -8.08
CA THR A 328 -0.65 -12.63 -8.59
C THR A 328 0.50 -11.95 -7.84
N VAL A 329 0.59 -12.13 -6.51
CA VAL A 329 1.70 -11.65 -5.66
C VAL A 329 3.05 -12.19 -6.13
N ALA A 330 3.13 -13.44 -6.57
CA ALA A 330 4.39 -14.04 -7.03
C ALA A 330 5.08 -13.21 -8.13
N SER A 331 4.30 -12.60 -9.04
CA SER A 331 4.86 -11.73 -10.09
C SER A 331 5.43 -10.42 -9.54
N VAL A 332 4.86 -9.91 -8.44
CA VAL A 332 5.38 -8.72 -7.76
C VAL A 332 6.71 -9.05 -7.10
N ASP A 333 6.79 -10.17 -6.38
CA ASP A 333 8.02 -10.62 -5.74
C ASP A 333 9.17 -10.82 -6.76
N GLU A 334 8.89 -11.43 -7.91
CA GLU A 334 9.85 -11.53 -9.01
C GLU A 334 10.32 -10.17 -9.52
N GLY A 335 9.40 -9.20 -9.66
CA GLY A 335 9.71 -7.84 -10.09
C GLY A 335 10.60 -7.11 -9.08
N VAL A 336 10.32 -7.25 -7.79
CA VAL A 336 11.17 -6.73 -6.70
C VAL A 336 12.57 -7.32 -6.80
N GLY A 337 12.69 -8.65 -6.97
CA GLY A 337 13.96 -9.33 -7.14
C GLY A 337 14.81 -8.73 -8.25
N LYS A 338 14.25 -8.53 -9.44
CA LYS A 338 14.96 -7.91 -10.58
C LYS A 338 15.49 -6.50 -10.27
N ILE A 339 14.72 -5.69 -9.54
CA ILE A 339 15.15 -4.33 -9.16
C ILE A 339 16.30 -4.41 -8.15
N LEU A 340 16.19 -5.26 -7.13
CA LEU A 340 17.23 -5.45 -6.12
C LEU A 340 18.54 -5.96 -6.75
N ASP A 341 18.45 -6.97 -7.62
CA ASP A 341 19.59 -7.55 -8.32
C ASP A 341 20.30 -6.48 -9.17
N TYR A 342 19.53 -5.66 -9.91
CA TYR A 342 20.12 -4.56 -10.67
C TYR A 342 20.88 -3.56 -9.79
N LEU A 343 20.33 -3.18 -8.63
CA LEU A 343 20.98 -2.25 -7.71
C LEU A 343 22.25 -2.85 -7.10
N GLU A 344 22.25 -4.14 -6.76
CA GLU A 344 23.44 -4.86 -6.26
C GLU A 344 24.54 -4.97 -7.32
N GLU A 345 24.19 -5.45 -8.52
CA GLU A 345 25.13 -5.66 -9.63
C GLU A 345 25.81 -4.36 -10.10
N ASN A 346 25.14 -3.22 -9.93
CA ASN A 346 25.66 -1.92 -10.35
C ASN A 346 26.25 -1.08 -9.19
N GLY A 347 26.40 -1.66 -7.98
CA GLY A 347 27.01 -0.98 -6.83
C GLY A 347 26.20 0.20 -6.29
N LEU A 348 24.87 0.21 -6.52
CA LEU A 348 23.97 1.29 -6.11
C LEU A 348 23.34 1.06 -4.74
N MET A 349 23.36 -0.17 -4.25
CA MET A 349 22.63 -0.62 -3.06
C MET A 349 23.01 0.19 -1.81
N GLU A 350 24.32 0.45 -1.57
CA GLU A 350 24.78 1.16 -0.38
C GLU A 350 24.21 2.57 -0.23
N TYR A 351 24.00 3.26 -1.35
CA TYR A 351 23.53 4.66 -1.39
C TYR A 351 22.08 4.79 -1.85
N THR A 352 21.28 3.74 -1.75
CA THR A 352 19.89 3.74 -2.17
C THR A 352 18.97 3.33 -1.01
N ILE A 353 18.02 4.19 -0.69
CA ILE A 353 16.88 3.84 0.17
C ILE A 353 15.90 3.04 -0.68
N ILE A 354 15.65 1.80 -0.28
CA ILE A 354 14.67 0.93 -0.92
C ILE A 354 13.47 0.82 -0.01
N VAL A 355 12.30 1.15 -0.53
CA VAL A 355 11.02 1.08 0.19
C VAL A 355 10.12 0.08 -0.51
N TYR A 356 9.57 -0.84 0.24
CA TYR A 356 8.46 -1.69 -0.18
C TYR A 356 7.24 -1.43 0.69
N THR A 357 6.11 -1.11 0.08
CA THR A 357 4.84 -0.85 0.77
C THR A 357 3.64 -1.13 -0.14
N THR A 358 2.45 -0.95 0.38
CA THR A 358 1.18 -0.93 -0.35
C THR A 358 0.45 0.38 -0.05
N ASP A 359 -0.65 0.66 -0.73
CA ASP A 359 -1.44 1.86 -0.45
C ASP A 359 -2.34 1.72 0.79
N GLN A 360 -2.79 0.51 1.17
CA GLN A 360 -3.50 0.21 2.42
C GLN A 360 -3.43 -1.29 2.73
N GLY A 361 -3.96 -1.71 3.88
CA GLY A 361 -4.17 -3.12 4.20
C GLY A 361 -5.28 -3.77 3.35
N PHE A 362 -5.46 -5.09 3.51
CA PHE A 362 -6.40 -5.84 2.68
C PHE A 362 -6.85 -7.12 3.38
N TYR A 363 -8.12 -7.56 3.16
CA TYR A 363 -8.64 -8.80 3.73
C TYR A 363 -8.37 -10.00 2.84
N LEU A 364 -7.89 -11.07 3.45
CA LEU A 364 -7.69 -12.38 2.80
C LEU A 364 -8.63 -13.44 3.37
N GLY A 365 -9.86 -13.03 3.69
CA GLY A 365 -10.90 -13.88 4.26
C GLY A 365 -11.19 -13.63 5.72
N GLU A 366 -10.41 -12.79 6.41
CA GLU A 366 -10.72 -12.37 7.77
C GLU A 366 -12.11 -11.71 7.78
N LYS A 367 -12.90 -12.05 8.78
CA LYS A 367 -14.32 -11.62 8.88
C LYS A 367 -15.19 -12.03 7.68
N GLY A 368 -14.75 -13.00 6.86
CA GLY A 368 -15.39 -13.38 5.59
C GLY A 368 -15.17 -12.37 4.46
N PHE A 369 -14.38 -11.33 4.68
CA PHE A 369 -14.22 -10.21 3.75
C PHE A 369 -13.12 -10.41 2.71
N PHE A 370 -13.30 -9.74 1.59
CA PHE A 370 -12.26 -9.33 0.66
C PHE A 370 -12.29 -7.79 0.55
N ASP A 371 -11.35 -7.19 -0.21
CA ASP A 371 -11.22 -5.73 -0.32
C ASP A 371 -10.67 -5.09 0.99
N LYS A 372 -10.97 -3.83 1.30
CA LYS A 372 -10.41 -3.00 2.36
C LYS A 372 -11.48 -2.11 2.99
N ARG A 373 -11.18 -0.85 3.30
CA ARG A 373 -12.06 0.28 3.67
C ARG A 373 -12.32 0.43 5.16
N PHE A 374 -12.60 -0.63 5.90
CA PHE A 374 -12.82 -0.56 7.35
C PHE A 374 -11.56 -0.17 8.12
N MET A 375 -11.75 0.36 9.33
CA MET A 375 -10.67 0.63 10.26
C MET A 375 -10.20 -0.63 11.05
N TYR A 376 -10.67 -1.84 10.72
CA TYR A 376 -10.15 -3.06 11.31
C TYR A 376 -8.69 -3.30 10.90
N GLU A 377 -7.92 -3.99 11.76
CA GLU A 377 -6.46 -4.10 11.61
C GLU A 377 -6.04 -4.59 10.21
N GLU A 378 -6.74 -5.55 9.62
CA GLU A 378 -6.38 -6.13 8.32
C GLU A 378 -6.44 -5.11 7.17
N SER A 379 -7.39 -4.17 7.25
CA SER A 379 -7.55 -3.09 6.26
C SER A 379 -6.75 -1.84 6.61
N LEU A 380 -6.55 -1.59 7.90
CA LEU A 380 -5.85 -0.41 8.42
C LEU A 380 -4.33 -0.55 8.32
N ALA A 381 -3.77 -1.74 8.65
CA ALA A 381 -2.34 -1.98 8.72
C ALA A 381 -1.73 -2.13 7.33
N MET A 382 -0.73 -1.30 7.03
CA MET A 382 0.04 -1.33 5.78
C MET A 382 1.40 -1.98 6.03
N PRO A 383 1.83 -2.98 5.24
CA PRO A 383 3.21 -3.39 5.27
C PRO A 383 4.14 -2.24 4.88
N LEU A 384 5.25 -2.11 5.60
CA LEU A 384 6.32 -1.18 5.30
C LEU A 384 7.67 -1.80 5.62
N LEU A 385 8.49 -1.94 4.58
CA LEU A 385 9.86 -2.43 4.68
C LEU A 385 10.78 -1.36 4.10
N ILE A 386 11.87 -1.01 4.79
CA ILE A 386 12.82 0.01 4.35
C ILE A 386 14.24 -0.50 4.55
N GLN A 387 15.01 -0.53 3.47
CA GLN A 387 16.43 -0.87 3.49
C GLN A 387 17.26 0.35 3.07
N TYR A 388 18.32 0.66 3.82
CA TYR A 388 19.34 1.63 3.45
C TYR A 388 20.65 1.26 4.15
N PRO A 389 21.52 0.47 3.52
CA PRO A 389 22.67 -0.15 4.20
C PRO A 389 23.62 0.86 4.84
N LYS A 390 23.71 2.07 4.29
CA LYS A 390 24.61 3.12 4.82
C LYS A 390 24.19 3.62 6.22
N GLU A 391 22.89 3.69 6.52
CA GLU A 391 22.42 4.30 7.77
C GLU A 391 21.46 3.42 8.58
N ILE A 392 20.75 2.47 7.96
CA ILE A 392 19.77 1.62 8.63
C ILE A 392 20.37 0.25 8.91
N PRO A 393 20.49 -0.16 10.19
CA PRO A 393 20.95 -1.50 10.52
C PRO A 393 20.03 -2.59 9.96
N ALA A 394 20.61 -3.72 9.57
CA ALA A 394 19.85 -4.85 9.07
C ALA A 394 19.01 -5.53 10.16
N GLY A 395 17.80 -5.98 9.80
CA GLY A 395 16.93 -6.82 10.64
C GLY A 395 16.29 -6.11 11.83
N ILE A 396 16.16 -4.78 11.80
CA ILE A 396 15.45 -4.06 12.88
C ILE A 396 13.93 -4.16 12.74
N GLU A 397 13.26 -4.19 13.88
CA GLU A 397 11.79 -4.15 13.95
C GLU A 397 11.32 -2.84 14.58
N VAL A 398 10.44 -2.13 13.89
CA VAL A 398 9.86 -0.87 14.36
C VAL A 398 8.43 -1.13 14.86
N ASN A 399 8.21 -0.89 16.16
CA ASN A 399 6.92 -1.09 16.82
C ASN A 399 6.25 0.24 17.23
N ALA A 400 6.79 1.38 16.79
CA ALA A 400 6.17 2.68 16.98
C ALA A 400 4.95 2.83 16.04
N LEU A 401 3.89 3.50 16.52
CA LEU A 401 2.72 3.80 15.70
C LEU A 401 3.09 4.79 14.59
N THR A 402 3.17 4.33 13.35
CA THR A 402 3.44 5.13 12.16
C THR A 402 2.26 5.13 11.22
N GLN A 403 2.19 6.11 10.33
CA GLN A 403 1.16 6.20 9.32
C GLN A 403 1.75 6.58 7.95
N ASN A 404 1.01 6.34 6.88
CA ASN A 404 1.42 6.68 5.51
C ASN A 404 1.72 8.18 5.30
N LEU A 405 1.19 9.07 6.13
CA LEU A 405 1.52 10.51 6.11
C LEU A 405 2.95 10.82 6.59
N ASP A 406 3.61 9.86 7.25
CA ASP A 406 4.98 10.00 7.76
C ASP A 406 6.04 9.74 6.66
N PHE A 407 5.63 9.19 5.51
CA PHE A 407 6.56 8.83 4.44
C PHE A 407 7.22 10.05 3.80
N ALA A 408 6.43 11.04 3.38
CA ALA A 408 6.97 12.24 2.74
C ALA A 408 7.99 12.98 3.62
N PRO A 409 7.72 13.35 4.88
CA PRO A 409 8.71 14.01 5.72
C PRO A 409 9.94 13.14 6.01
N THR A 410 9.80 11.81 6.08
CA THR A 410 10.94 10.90 6.27
C THR A 410 11.92 10.95 5.11
N PHE A 411 11.43 10.82 3.88
CA PHE A 411 12.30 10.83 2.71
C PHE A 411 12.87 12.20 2.40
N LEU A 412 12.16 13.28 2.72
CA LEU A 412 12.69 14.63 2.64
C LEU A 412 13.83 14.83 3.65
N GLU A 413 13.72 14.31 4.87
CA GLU A 413 14.80 14.40 5.86
C GLU A 413 16.05 13.63 5.41
N PHE A 414 15.91 12.38 4.94
CA PHE A 414 17.06 11.62 4.39
C PHE A 414 17.71 12.33 3.20
N ALA A 415 16.92 13.03 2.40
CA ALA A 415 17.43 13.82 1.27
C ALA A 415 18.09 15.15 1.70
N GLY A 416 18.02 15.55 2.96
CA GLY A 416 18.43 16.88 3.43
C GLY A 416 17.60 17.99 2.77
N ALA A 417 16.35 17.68 2.37
CA ALA A 417 15.43 18.61 1.74
C ALA A 417 14.55 19.31 2.78
N GLU A 418 13.95 20.45 2.37
CA GLU A 418 12.98 21.17 3.20
C GLU A 418 11.73 20.31 3.42
N ILE A 419 11.28 20.19 4.67
CA ILE A 419 9.99 19.59 5.03
C ILE A 419 8.96 20.70 5.14
N PRO A 420 7.92 20.75 4.28
CA PRO A 420 6.87 21.76 4.33
C PRO A 420 6.14 21.77 5.68
N ALA A 421 5.91 22.96 6.24
CA ALA A 421 5.25 23.13 7.53
C ALA A 421 3.78 22.64 7.54
N GLU A 422 3.14 22.53 6.39
CA GLU A 422 1.79 22.00 6.23
C GLU A 422 1.72 20.46 6.24
N MET A 423 2.83 19.75 6.14
CA MET A 423 2.86 18.29 6.31
C MET A 423 2.53 17.95 7.76
N GLN A 424 1.59 17.04 7.95
CA GLN A 424 1.13 16.61 9.27
C GLN A 424 1.88 15.38 9.80
N GLY A 425 2.59 14.70 8.91
CA GLY A 425 3.43 13.55 9.23
C GLY A 425 4.67 13.93 10.02
N LYS A 426 5.26 12.94 10.67
CA LYS A 426 6.54 13.03 11.37
C LYS A 426 7.58 12.19 10.67
N SER A 427 8.80 12.67 10.58
CA SER A 427 9.88 11.83 10.05
C SER A 427 10.12 10.61 10.94
N MET A 428 10.23 9.46 10.31
CA MET A 428 10.56 8.18 10.95
C MET A 428 12.08 7.90 10.95
N ARG A 429 12.92 8.86 10.51
CA ARG A 429 14.37 8.64 10.37
C ARG A 429 15.00 8.16 11.67
N ASP A 430 14.66 8.79 12.80
CA ASP A 430 15.21 8.39 14.11
C ASP A 430 14.80 6.97 14.52
N LEU A 431 13.60 6.51 14.13
CA LEU A 431 13.16 5.13 14.37
C LEU A 431 14.00 4.12 13.58
N LEU A 432 14.44 4.52 12.38
CA LEU A 432 15.20 3.68 11.47
C LEU A 432 16.69 3.61 11.83
N VAL A 433 17.28 4.73 12.25
CA VAL A 433 18.72 4.81 12.55
C VAL A 433 19.02 4.43 14.00
N ASN A 434 18.10 4.74 14.92
CA ASN A 434 18.26 4.54 16.36
C ASN A 434 17.12 3.65 16.91
N ALA A 435 17.21 2.34 16.77
CA ALA A 435 16.16 1.38 17.17
C ALA A 435 15.62 1.55 18.63
N ALA A 436 16.29 2.31 19.49
CA ALA A 436 15.88 2.60 20.87
C ALA A 436 14.94 3.79 21.05
N SER A 437 14.72 4.62 20.02
CA SER A 437 14.04 5.92 20.14
C SER A 437 12.52 5.89 19.99
N GLY A 438 11.90 4.72 19.73
CA GLY A 438 10.50 4.62 19.33
C GLY A 438 9.44 4.85 20.42
N LYS A 439 9.80 4.94 21.72
CA LYS A 439 8.81 4.96 22.83
C LYS A 439 7.89 6.19 22.84
N ASP A 440 8.32 7.30 22.27
CA ASP A 440 7.61 8.59 22.33
C ASP A 440 7.23 9.12 20.94
N PHE A 441 7.28 8.29 19.89
CA PHE A 441 7.01 8.77 18.54
C PHE A 441 5.56 9.21 18.36
N ARG A 442 4.60 8.35 18.73
CA ARG A 442 3.16 8.63 18.66
C ARG A 442 2.39 7.68 19.58
N ASN A 443 1.43 8.21 20.36
CA ASN A 443 0.62 7.40 21.28
C ASN A 443 -0.71 6.93 20.68
N ALA A 444 -1.18 7.62 19.65
CA ALA A 444 -2.43 7.31 18.96
C ALA A 444 -2.40 7.80 17.52
N ILE A 445 -3.17 7.17 16.67
CA ILE A 445 -3.39 7.57 15.27
C ILE A 445 -4.85 7.92 15.03
N TYR A 446 -5.09 8.85 14.09
CA TYR A 446 -6.41 9.21 13.58
C TYR A 446 -6.63 8.55 12.22
N TYR A 447 -7.85 8.07 12.00
CA TYR A 447 -8.31 7.47 10.76
C TYR A 447 -9.66 8.07 10.35
N HIS A 448 -9.91 8.24 9.03
CA HIS A 448 -11.21 8.66 8.52
C HIS A 448 -11.45 8.14 7.11
N TYR A 449 -12.52 7.36 6.94
CA TYR A 449 -13.00 6.83 5.68
C TYR A 449 -14.25 7.59 5.21
N TYR A 450 -14.23 8.03 3.94
CA TYR A 450 -15.23 8.92 3.38
C TYR A 450 -16.06 8.33 2.24
N ASP A 451 -15.58 7.27 1.57
CA ASP A 451 -16.07 6.79 0.27
C ASP A 451 -17.37 5.98 0.42
N PHE A 452 -18.45 6.69 0.80
CA PHE A 452 -19.80 6.16 0.91
C PHE A 452 -20.81 7.18 0.36
N PRO A 453 -21.85 6.74 -0.37
CA PRO A 453 -22.11 5.37 -0.84
C PRO A 453 -21.20 5.00 -2.02
N ALA A 454 -20.60 3.81 -1.95
CA ALA A 454 -19.68 3.29 -2.95
C ALA A 454 -19.88 1.79 -3.15
N PHE A 455 -19.10 1.20 -4.04
CA PHE A 455 -19.28 -0.15 -4.56
C PHE A 455 -19.51 -1.24 -3.50
N HIS A 456 -18.81 -1.20 -2.36
CA HIS A 456 -18.95 -2.18 -1.28
C HIS A 456 -19.86 -1.73 -0.13
N MET A 457 -20.50 -0.58 -0.25
CA MET A 457 -21.44 -0.02 0.75
C MET A 457 -20.87 0.00 2.18
N VAL A 458 -19.54 0.14 2.33
CA VAL A 458 -18.90 0.33 3.62
C VAL A 458 -19.23 1.73 4.12
N LYS A 459 -19.81 1.82 5.32
CA LYS A 459 -20.28 3.07 5.92
C LYS A 459 -19.13 4.03 6.22
N ARG A 460 -19.38 5.34 6.12
CA ARG A 460 -18.40 6.37 6.55
C ARG A 460 -18.11 6.19 8.03
N HIS A 461 -16.85 6.28 8.40
CA HIS A 461 -16.43 6.14 9.78
C HIS A 461 -15.09 6.80 10.02
N TYR A 462 -14.87 7.17 11.27
CA TYR A 462 -13.61 7.68 11.76
C TYR A 462 -13.28 7.08 13.11
N GLY A 463 -12.04 7.26 13.56
CA GLY A 463 -11.68 6.71 14.85
C GLY A 463 -10.27 7.02 15.30
N VAL A 464 -9.95 6.48 16.46
CA VAL A 464 -8.62 6.52 17.07
C VAL A 464 -8.13 5.11 17.37
N ARG A 465 -6.85 4.86 17.11
CA ARG A 465 -6.17 3.62 17.49
C ARG A 465 -4.95 3.97 18.33
N THR A 466 -4.85 3.39 19.52
CA THR A 466 -3.69 3.46 20.43
C THR A 466 -2.90 2.14 20.34
N ALA A 467 -1.86 1.96 21.14
CA ALA A 467 -1.12 0.70 21.17
C ALA A 467 -2.00 -0.52 21.54
N ARG A 468 -3.05 -0.32 22.34
CA ARG A 468 -3.90 -1.41 22.85
C ARG A 468 -5.36 -1.31 22.43
N TYR A 469 -5.91 -0.10 22.30
CA TYR A 469 -7.34 0.10 22.11
C TYR A 469 -7.64 0.77 20.80
N LYS A 470 -8.80 0.44 20.24
CA LYS A 470 -9.38 1.09 19.08
C LYS A 470 -10.80 1.56 19.41
N LEU A 471 -11.12 2.77 18.99
CA LEU A 471 -12.47 3.34 19.04
C LEU A 471 -12.82 3.88 17.66
N MET A 472 -13.95 3.47 17.11
CA MET A 472 -14.43 3.96 15.83
C MET A 472 -15.91 4.32 15.88
N HIS A 473 -16.30 5.31 15.08
CA HIS A 473 -17.66 5.79 14.94
C HIS A 473 -18.11 5.69 13.49
N PHE A 474 -19.09 4.86 13.25
CA PHE A 474 -19.82 4.82 11.99
C PHE A 474 -20.93 5.86 12.05
N TYR A 475 -20.97 6.73 11.05
CA TYR A 475 -21.90 7.83 10.96
C TYR A 475 -22.52 7.90 9.55
N ASP A 476 -23.41 8.82 9.31
CA ASP A 476 -24.15 9.05 8.08
C ASP A 476 -25.53 8.36 8.12
N ASP A 477 -25.74 7.23 7.46
CA ASP A 477 -27.01 6.48 7.45
C ASP A 477 -27.18 5.54 8.66
N ILE A 478 -26.11 5.35 9.43
CA ILE A 478 -26.12 4.67 10.74
C ILE A 478 -25.41 5.52 11.78
N ASP A 479 -25.68 5.27 13.07
CA ASP A 479 -24.99 5.89 14.20
C ASP A 479 -24.57 4.80 15.18
N GLN A 480 -23.31 4.30 15.02
CA GLN A 480 -22.81 3.21 15.84
C GLN A 480 -21.36 3.43 16.24
N TRP A 481 -21.08 3.27 17.53
CA TRP A 481 -19.75 3.21 18.06
C TRP A 481 -19.28 1.76 18.24
N GLU A 482 -18.02 1.52 17.89
CA GLU A 482 -17.35 0.26 18.16
C GLU A 482 -16.04 0.51 18.92
N MET A 483 -15.75 -0.33 19.91
CA MET A 483 -14.53 -0.27 20.69
C MET A 483 -13.95 -1.68 20.87
N TYR A 484 -12.62 -1.80 20.74
CA TYR A 484 -11.91 -3.07 20.83
C TYR A 484 -10.67 -2.96 21.72
N ASP A 485 -10.41 -4.01 22.50
CA ASP A 485 -9.15 -4.23 23.22
C ASP A 485 -8.28 -5.18 22.39
N LEU A 486 -7.34 -4.64 21.63
CA LEU A 486 -6.52 -5.39 20.67
C LEU A 486 -5.57 -6.40 21.33
N GLN A 487 -5.35 -6.29 22.66
CA GLN A 487 -4.58 -7.27 23.41
C GLN A 487 -5.42 -8.49 23.77
N GLU A 488 -6.69 -8.30 24.15
CA GLU A 488 -7.61 -9.37 24.54
C GLU A 488 -8.39 -9.93 23.34
N ASP A 489 -8.62 -9.10 22.32
CA ASP A 489 -9.36 -9.41 21.09
C ASP A 489 -8.63 -8.84 19.86
N PRO A 490 -7.46 -9.40 19.47
CA PRO A 490 -6.68 -8.91 18.34
C PRO A 490 -7.39 -9.08 16.98
N ARG A 491 -8.49 -9.83 16.94
CA ARG A 491 -9.31 -10.06 15.73
C ARG A 491 -10.54 -9.15 15.66
N GLU A 492 -10.74 -8.29 16.68
CA GLU A 492 -11.83 -7.32 16.72
C GLU A 492 -13.21 -7.97 16.47
N ILE A 493 -13.50 -9.05 17.22
CA ILE A 493 -14.73 -9.83 17.09
C ILE A 493 -15.82 -9.25 17.97
N ARG A 494 -15.46 -8.80 19.19
CA ARG A 494 -16.40 -8.39 20.21
C ARG A 494 -16.35 -6.89 20.46
N ASN A 495 -17.39 -6.18 20.01
CA ASN A 495 -17.56 -4.79 20.36
C ASN A 495 -17.78 -4.61 21.88
N ILE A 496 -16.85 -3.92 22.55
CA ILE A 496 -16.91 -3.63 24.00
C ILE A 496 -17.34 -2.20 24.32
N TYR A 497 -17.82 -1.44 23.34
CA TYR A 497 -18.39 -0.11 23.57
C TYR A 497 -19.58 -0.22 24.54
N ASN A 498 -19.67 0.71 25.49
CA ASN A 498 -20.67 0.69 26.59
C ASN A 498 -20.52 -0.48 27.59
N ASN A 499 -19.45 -1.26 27.55
CA ASN A 499 -19.18 -2.24 28.60
C ASN A 499 -18.72 -1.53 29.87
N PRO A 500 -19.42 -1.70 31.03
CA PRO A 500 -19.10 -1.00 32.27
C PRO A 500 -17.67 -1.16 32.76
N ASN A 501 -17.03 -2.28 32.44
CA ASN A 501 -15.64 -2.56 32.81
C ASN A 501 -14.63 -1.68 32.08
N TYR A 502 -15.02 -1.05 30.99
CA TYR A 502 -14.16 -0.24 30.13
C TYR A 502 -14.54 1.24 30.09
N THR A 503 -15.45 1.71 30.98
CA THR A 503 -15.97 3.09 30.98
C THR A 503 -14.85 4.14 31.02
N GLN A 504 -13.84 3.96 31.84
CA GLN A 504 -12.71 4.90 31.93
C GLN A 504 -11.87 4.90 30.63
N VAL A 505 -11.62 3.74 30.05
CA VAL A 505 -10.89 3.60 28.78
C VAL A 505 -11.68 4.27 27.65
N GLN A 506 -12.99 4.03 27.60
CA GLN A 506 -13.88 4.65 26.61
C GLN A 506 -13.81 6.19 26.69
N GLN A 507 -13.89 6.77 27.89
CA GLN A 507 -13.77 8.23 28.09
C GLN A 507 -12.40 8.77 27.65
N GLN A 508 -11.31 8.05 27.96
CA GLN A 508 -9.97 8.43 27.53
C GLN A 508 -9.83 8.39 26.00
N LEU A 509 -10.39 7.38 25.34
CA LEU A 509 -10.35 7.28 23.88
C LEU A 509 -11.15 8.40 23.20
N HIS A 510 -12.32 8.77 23.72
CA HIS A 510 -13.07 9.94 23.23
C HIS A 510 -12.24 11.23 23.36
N THR A 511 -11.66 11.47 24.55
CA THR A 511 -10.80 12.64 24.76
C THR A 511 -9.59 12.65 23.81
N THR A 512 -8.99 11.49 23.57
CA THR A 512 -7.86 11.36 22.64
C THR A 512 -8.31 11.64 21.20
N LEU A 513 -9.45 11.11 20.81
CA LEU A 513 -10.05 11.30 19.48
C LEU A 513 -10.33 12.78 19.22
N ASP A 514 -10.98 13.48 20.17
CA ASP A 514 -11.27 14.91 20.08
C ASP A 514 -9.97 15.73 19.94
N SER A 515 -8.95 15.39 20.74
CA SER A 515 -7.63 16.05 20.67
C SER A 515 -6.95 15.84 19.31
N LEU A 516 -7.06 14.64 18.71
CA LEU A 516 -6.50 14.37 17.39
C LEU A 516 -7.27 15.11 16.28
N GLN A 517 -8.59 15.19 16.38
CA GLN A 517 -9.40 15.96 15.45
C GLN A 517 -9.03 17.45 15.48
N ASP A 518 -8.85 18.03 16.66
CA ASP A 518 -8.37 19.41 16.82
C ASP A 518 -6.95 19.57 16.24
N GLN A 519 -6.03 18.68 16.59
CA GLN A 519 -4.64 18.69 16.10
C GLN A 519 -4.58 18.65 14.57
N TYR A 520 -5.38 17.79 13.96
CA TYR A 520 -5.40 17.58 12.50
C TYR A 520 -6.39 18.52 11.79
N LYS A 521 -7.03 19.45 12.50
CA LYS A 521 -7.94 20.48 11.95
C LYS A 521 -9.15 19.85 11.23
N VAL A 522 -9.69 18.78 11.79
CA VAL A 522 -10.93 18.17 11.31
C VAL A 522 -12.09 19.12 11.63
N THR A 523 -12.93 19.42 10.64
CA THR A 523 -14.04 20.36 10.79
C THR A 523 -15.38 19.64 10.72
N LYS A 524 -16.46 20.32 11.15
CA LYS A 524 -17.83 19.78 11.05
C LYS A 524 -18.24 19.41 9.63
N LYS A 525 -17.63 20.03 8.63
CA LYS A 525 -17.85 19.74 7.21
C LYS A 525 -17.54 18.27 6.86
N GLU A 526 -16.59 17.65 7.55
CA GLU A 526 -16.18 16.27 7.29
C GLU A 526 -17.26 15.25 7.72
N PHE A 527 -18.26 15.69 8.50
CA PHE A 527 -19.36 14.86 9.03
C PHE A 527 -20.72 15.22 8.42
N GLU A 528 -20.73 15.99 7.32
CA GLU A 528 -21.97 16.27 6.58
C GLU A 528 -22.55 14.95 6.05
N GLN A 529 -23.84 14.75 6.29
CA GLN A 529 -24.54 13.53 5.88
C GLN A 529 -24.65 13.43 4.36
N THR A 530 -24.56 12.23 3.87
CA THR A 530 -24.84 11.92 2.46
C THR A 530 -26.33 12.06 2.19
N PRO A 531 -26.73 12.76 1.12
CA PRO A 531 -28.15 12.85 0.76
C PRO A 531 -28.77 11.47 0.58
N PRO A 532 -29.95 11.18 1.21
CA PRO A 532 -30.58 9.86 1.16
C PRO A 532 -30.81 9.33 -0.25
N GLU A 533 -31.10 10.22 -1.21
CA GLU A 533 -31.31 9.84 -2.62
C GLU A 533 -30.02 9.31 -3.30
N LYS A 534 -28.83 9.72 -2.82
CA LYS A 534 -27.56 9.15 -3.31
C LYS A 534 -27.35 7.74 -2.76
N VAL A 535 -27.68 7.52 -1.49
CA VAL A 535 -27.61 6.21 -0.85
C VAL A 535 -28.56 5.23 -1.53
N GLU A 536 -29.82 5.63 -1.72
CA GLU A 536 -30.82 4.82 -2.41
C GLU A 536 -30.38 4.47 -3.85
N ARG A 537 -29.87 5.45 -4.59
CA ARG A 537 -29.35 5.22 -5.97
C ARG A 537 -28.21 4.22 -5.98
N ALA A 538 -27.32 4.25 -4.99
CA ALA A 538 -26.21 3.32 -4.91
C ALA A 538 -26.68 1.89 -4.66
N TYR A 539 -27.64 1.68 -3.76
CA TYR A 539 -28.27 0.38 -3.55
C TYR A 539 -28.97 -0.12 -4.83
N GLN A 540 -29.70 0.74 -5.55
CA GLN A 540 -30.31 0.39 -6.83
C GLN A 540 -29.28 0.00 -7.89
N ASN A 541 -28.15 0.71 -7.98
CA ASN A 541 -27.07 0.37 -8.90
C ASN A 541 -26.44 -0.98 -8.55
N PHE A 542 -26.27 -1.25 -7.27
CA PHE A 542 -25.69 -2.49 -6.79
C PHE A 542 -26.63 -3.68 -7.07
N ALA A 543 -27.92 -3.50 -6.81
CA ALA A 543 -28.94 -4.50 -7.13
C ALA A 543 -28.97 -4.84 -8.63
N ARG A 544 -28.82 -3.83 -9.51
CA ARG A 544 -28.74 -4.08 -10.97
C ARG A 544 -27.52 -4.92 -11.37
N LEU A 545 -26.37 -4.71 -10.71
CA LEU A 545 -25.18 -5.53 -10.94
C LEU A 545 -25.36 -6.96 -10.41
N ALA A 546 -26.11 -7.13 -9.34
CA ALA A 546 -26.44 -8.43 -8.76
C ALA A 546 -27.53 -9.18 -9.54
N ASP A 547 -28.41 -8.46 -10.24
CA ASP A 547 -29.56 -9.03 -10.97
C ASP A 547 -29.16 -9.96 -12.11
N ASP A 548 -27.97 -9.75 -12.70
CA ASP A 548 -27.41 -10.63 -13.72
C ASP A 548 -26.79 -11.92 -13.14
N ASP A 549 -26.68 -12.04 -11.82
CA ASP A 549 -26.18 -13.22 -11.10
C ASP A 549 -27.08 -13.60 -9.93
N VAL A 550 -27.90 -14.62 -10.14
CA VAL A 550 -28.90 -15.08 -9.16
C VAL A 550 -28.29 -15.36 -7.78
N ARG A 551 -27.06 -15.87 -7.73
CA ARG A 551 -26.39 -16.19 -6.44
C ARG A 551 -25.97 -14.95 -5.67
N ASN A 552 -25.48 -13.94 -6.35
CA ASN A 552 -25.18 -12.64 -5.73
C ASN A 552 -26.47 -11.97 -5.25
N TYR A 553 -27.53 -12.04 -6.07
CA TYR A 553 -28.84 -11.51 -5.70
C TYR A 553 -29.44 -12.21 -4.46
N GLU A 554 -29.39 -13.54 -4.43
CA GLU A 554 -29.85 -14.32 -3.27
C GLU A 554 -29.05 -13.99 -2.01
N GLY A 555 -27.73 -13.82 -2.14
CA GLY A 555 -26.86 -13.37 -1.05
C GLY A 555 -27.24 -11.98 -0.56
N TYR A 556 -27.48 -11.05 -1.47
CA TYR A 556 -27.93 -9.70 -1.15
C TYR A 556 -29.27 -9.71 -0.38
N VAL A 557 -30.30 -10.43 -0.90
CA VAL A 557 -31.62 -10.54 -0.23
C VAL A 557 -31.50 -11.19 1.14
N ARG A 558 -30.69 -12.23 1.28
CA ARG A 558 -30.43 -12.89 2.58
C ARG A 558 -29.83 -11.92 3.59
N LYS A 559 -28.90 -11.08 3.16
CA LYS A 559 -28.17 -10.15 4.02
C LYS A 559 -29.00 -8.92 4.43
N TYR A 560 -29.78 -8.38 3.51
CA TYR A 560 -30.48 -7.10 3.73
C TYR A 560 -32.00 -7.23 3.85
N GLY A 561 -32.56 -8.38 3.51
CA GLY A 561 -34.00 -8.62 3.41
C GLY A 561 -34.59 -7.95 2.17
N SER A 562 -35.76 -8.47 1.74
CA SER A 562 -36.46 -8.01 0.53
C SER A 562 -36.89 -6.53 0.58
N GLY A 563 -37.04 -5.96 1.78
CA GLY A 563 -37.44 -4.55 1.95
C GLY A 563 -36.33 -3.54 1.63
N LYS A 564 -35.08 -3.97 1.58
CA LYS A 564 -33.90 -3.14 1.19
C LYS A 564 -33.49 -3.35 -0.26
N VAL A 565 -33.99 -4.38 -0.91
CA VAL A 565 -33.80 -4.59 -2.35
C VAL A 565 -34.70 -3.60 -3.10
N PRO A 566 -34.16 -2.81 -4.03
CA PRO A 566 -34.95 -1.86 -4.79
C PRO A 566 -36.07 -2.55 -5.56
N LYS A 567 -37.26 -1.93 -5.58
CA LYS A 567 -38.49 -2.46 -6.22
C LYS A 567 -38.35 -2.81 -7.71
N ASN A 568 -37.25 -2.45 -8.34
CA ASN A 568 -36.99 -2.72 -9.77
C ASN A 568 -36.33 -4.06 -10.03
N VAL A 569 -36.14 -4.88 -8.99
CA VAL A 569 -35.48 -6.19 -9.04
C VAL A 569 -36.44 -7.33 -8.71
N GLU A 570 -37.74 -7.02 -8.43
CA GLU A 570 -38.83 -8.01 -8.27
C GLU A 570 -39.43 -8.40 -9.65
#